data_730188c41be0e30d1b808ec57eb8e09f
#
_entry.id   730188c41be0e30d1b808ec57eb8e09f
#
_cell.length_a   1.000
_cell.length_b   1.000
_cell.length_c   1.000
_cell.angle_alpha   90.00
_cell.angle_beta   90.00
_cell.angle_gamma   90.00
#
_symmetry.space_group_name_H-M   'P 1'
#
loop_
_entity.id
_entity.type
_entity.pdbx_description
1 polymer ?
#
loop_
_entity_poly.entity_id
_entity_poly.type
_entity_poly.pdbx_seq_one_letter_code
_entity_poly.pdbx_strand_id
1 'polypeptide(L)'
;DDTLIGVFMHRKDIPWDIVFMPGPGPRLHHFAYCTPSVQDMMKGCDAAGIHGFGQLVERGPGRHNQGHVQYTYFRDPDGHRCEIIPESPKQMLDLELEPQRWDEAKRKATMDWGYPAPQCWYDDASPFAGVEPKPGMVVPGRISLEQYLAARAKKG
;
A
#
# COMPACT_ATOMS: atom_id res chain seq x y z
N ASP A 1 3.66 25.20 -1.62
CA ASP A 1 4.52 24.47 -0.69
C ASP A 1 5.14 23.29 -1.42
N ASP A 2 6.48 23.29 -1.56
CA ASP A 2 7.23 22.24 -2.28
C ASP A 2 7.63 21.08 -1.36
N THR A 3 6.81 20.75 -0.37
CA THR A 3 7.07 19.65 0.54
C THR A 3 6.98 18.31 -0.22
N LEU A 4 8.08 17.59 -0.25
CA LEU A 4 8.14 16.26 -0.85
C LEU A 4 7.36 15.26 0.02
N ILE A 5 6.28 14.69 -0.51
CA ILE A 5 5.42 13.72 0.18
C ILE A 5 5.63 12.26 -0.26
N GLY A 6 6.43 12.04 -1.28
CA GLY A 6 6.77 10.70 -1.74
C GLY A 6 7.58 10.71 -3.02
N VAL A 7 8.34 9.64 -3.24
CA VAL A 7 9.10 9.41 -4.47
C VAL A 7 8.71 8.04 -5.02
N PHE A 8 8.19 8.04 -6.24
CA PHE A 8 7.80 6.85 -6.98
C PHE A 8 8.86 6.58 -8.05
N MET A 9 9.55 5.48 -7.92
CA MET A 9 10.65 5.12 -8.82
C MET A 9 10.28 3.90 -9.64
N HIS A 10 10.62 3.89 -10.91
CA HIS A 10 10.40 2.74 -11.78
C HIS A 10 11.64 2.45 -12.61
N ARG A 11 11.79 1.19 -12.97
CA ARG A 11 12.82 0.68 -13.87
C ARG A 11 12.22 -0.12 -15.04
N LYS A 12 11.01 -0.62 -14.84
CA LYS A 12 10.24 -1.37 -15.82
C LYS A 12 9.16 -0.47 -16.42
N ASP A 13 8.41 -1.03 -17.35
CA ASP A 13 7.27 -0.40 -18.02
C ASP A 13 5.99 -0.34 -17.15
N ILE A 14 6.16 -0.20 -15.84
CA ILE A 14 5.07 -0.09 -14.86
C ILE A 14 5.18 1.25 -14.11
N PRO A 15 4.09 1.74 -13.52
CA PRO A 15 4.08 3.06 -12.87
C PRO A 15 5.14 3.25 -11.80
N TRP A 16 5.45 2.22 -11.01
CA TRP A 16 6.52 2.22 -10.00
C TRP A 16 6.94 0.81 -9.61
N ASP A 17 8.21 0.65 -9.33
CA ASP A 17 8.79 -0.56 -8.74
C ASP A 17 8.99 -0.40 -7.23
N ILE A 18 9.31 0.82 -6.79
CA ILE A 18 9.58 1.14 -5.39
C ILE A 18 9.08 2.55 -5.06
N VAL A 19 8.53 2.69 -3.87
CA VAL A 19 8.01 3.97 -3.37
C VAL A 19 8.65 4.28 -2.02
N PHE A 20 9.19 5.49 -1.89
CA PHE A 20 9.65 6.02 -0.62
C PHE A 20 8.70 7.09 -0.13
N MET A 21 8.24 6.96 1.11
CA MET A 21 7.35 7.92 1.75
C MET A 21 8.03 8.46 3.03
N PRO A 22 7.85 9.74 3.37
CA PRO A 22 8.33 10.26 4.64
C PRO A 22 7.54 9.62 5.80
N GLY A 23 8.24 9.40 6.90
CA GLY A 23 7.64 8.82 8.10
C GLY A 23 8.69 8.35 9.09
N PRO A 24 8.25 7.87 10.26
CA PRO A 24 9.16 7.25 11.20
C PRO A 24 9.68 5.94 10.60
N GLY A 25 10.97 5.88 10.35
CA GLY A 25 11.60 4.73 9.69
C GLY A 25 13.09 4.63 9.99
N PRO A 26 13.80 3.72 9.30
CA PRO A 26 13.35 2.95 8.14
C PRO A 26 12.41 1.80 8.48
N ARG A 27 11.36 1.61 7.67
CA ARG A 27 10.37 0.54 7.82
C ARG A 27 9.87 0.08 6.46
N LEU A 28 9.45 -1.17 6.37
CA LEU A 28 8.75 -1.71 5.21
C LEU A 28 7.24 -1.55 5.41
N HIS A 29 6.60 -0.73 4.60
CA HIS A 29 5.15 -0.55 4.66
C HIS A 29 4.42 -1.77 4.09
N HIS A 30 4.76 -2.19 2.89
CA HIS A 30 4.25 -3.38 2.22
C HIS A 30 5.14 -3.75 1.03
N PHE A 31 4.88 -4.91 0.48
CA PHE A 31 5.31 -5.33 -0.84
C PHE A 31 4.09 -5.77 -1.65
N ALA A 32 4.16 -5.67 -2.97
CA ALA A 32 3.05 -5.95 -3.86
C ALA A 32 3.35 -7.13 -4.79
N TYR A 33 2.32 -7.93 -5.04
CA TYR A 33 2.30 -8.99 -6.04
C TYR A 33 1.33 -8.62 -7.15
N CYS A 34 1.74 -8.89 -8.40
CA CYS A 34 0.87 -8.70 -9.55
C CYS A 34 0.07 -9.96 -9.84
N THR A 35 -1.20 -9.77 -10.19
CA THR A 35 -2.07 -10.80 -10.75
C THR A 35 -2.37 -10.48 -12.22
N PRO A 36 -2.68 -11.48 -13.06
CA PRO A 36 -2.97 -11.23 -14.47
C PRO A 36 -4.17 -10.32 -14.73
N SER A 37 -5.13 -10.30 -13.83
CA SER A 37 -6.37 -9.55 -14.02
C SER A 37 -6.99 -9.06 -12.71
N VAL A 38 -7.93 -8.12 -12.83
CA VAL A 38 -8.77 -7.67 -11.71
C VAL A 38 -9.59 -8.83 -11.13
N GLN A 39 -10.06 -9.74 -11.97
CA GLN A 39 -10.79 -10.92 -11.55
C GLN A 39 -9.92 -11.82 -10.66
N ASP A 40 -8.64 -11.98 -10.98
CA ASP A 40 -7.73 -12.78 -10.16
C ASP A 40 -7.41 -12.09 -8.82
N MET A 41 -7.31 -10.78 -8.80
CA MET A 41 -7.23 -10.01 -7.55
C MET A 41 -8.49 -10.25 -6.69
N MET A 42 -9.68 -10.21 -7.28
CA MET A 42 -10.95 -10.46 -6.58
C MET A 42 -11.05 -11.90 -6.07
N LYS A 43 -10.59 -12.90 -6.85
CA LYS A 43 -10.49 -14.29 -6.36
C LYS A 43 -9.63 -14.44 -5.11
N GLY A 44 -8.60 -13.59 -4.96
CA GLY A 44 -7.82 -13.52 -3.72
C GLY A 44 -8.68 -13.12 -2.51
N CYS A 45 -9.58 -12.15 -2.68
CA CYS A 45 -10.53 -11.75 -1.64
C CYS A 45 -11.53 -12.88 -1.35
N ASP A 46 -12.07 -13.53 -2.39
CA ASP A 46 -12.99 -14.67 -2.25
C ASP A 46 -12.33 -15.82 -1.49
N ALA A 47 -11.08 -16.15 -1.85
CA ALA A 47 -10.31 -17.18 -1.17
C ALA A 47 -10.10 -16.83 0.32
N ALA A 48 -9.76 -15.59 0.62
CA ALA A 48 -9.64 -15.14 2.00
C ALA A 48 -10.97 -15.33 2.77
N GLY A 49 -12.10 -14.98 2.15
CA GLY A 49 -13.44 -15.16 2.74
C GLY A 49 -13.78 -16.63 2.98
N ILE A 50 -13.59 -17.50 1.97
CA ILE A 50 -13.90 -18.94 2.03
C ILE A 50 -13.09 -19.63 3.14
N HIS A 51 -11.83 -19.26 3.31
CA HIS A 51 -10.96 -19.83 4.34
C HIS A 51 -11.04 -19.16 5.70
N GLY A 52 -12.00 -18.25 5.92
CA GLY A 52 -12.19 -17.56 7.20
C GLY A 52 -11.21 -16.41 7.47
N PHE A 53 -10.45 -15.98 6.46
CA PHE A 53 -9.46 -14.90 6.56
C PHE A 53 -9.95 -13.56 5.97
N GLY A 54 -11.25 -13.42 5.67
CA GLY A 54 -11.80 -12.19 5.10
C GLY A 54 -11.48 -10.93 5.91
N GLN A 55 -11.31 -11.05 7.23
CA GLN A 55 -10.93 -9.97 8.12
C GLN A 55 -9.47 -9.51 7.94
N LEU A 56 -8.64 -10.31 7.26
CA LEU A 56 -7.27 -9.95 6.92
C LEU A 56 -7.17 -9.03 5.70
N VAL A 57 -8.27 -8.83 4.96
CA VAL A 57 -8.37 -7.78 3.96
C VAL A 57 -8.39 -6.44 4.69
N GLU A 58 -7.25 -5.79 4.73
CA GLU A 58 -7.06 -4.55 5.51
C GLU A 58 -7.64 -3.33 4.80
N ARG A 59 -7.44 -3.24 3.49
CA ARG A 59 -7.87 -2.11 2.68
C ARG A 59 -8.17 -2.56 1.25
N GLY A 60 -9.20 -1.99 0.66
CA GLY A 60 -9.64 -2.31 -0.71
C GLY A 60 -10.76 -3.35 -0.74
N PRO A 61 -11.18 -3.79 -1.94
CA PRO A 61 -10.69 -3.32 -3.24
C PRO A 61 -10.88 -1.83 -3.47
N GLY A 62 -9.96 -1.23 -4.22
CA GLY A 62 -10.02 0.18 -4.55
C GLY A 62 -9.11 0.51 -5.75
N ARG A 63 -9.00 1.80 -6.06
CA ARG A 63 -8.13 2.31 -7.11
C ARG A 63 -7.30 3.47 -6.60
N HIS A 64 -5.99 3.41 -6.82
CA HIS A 64 -5.10 4.53 -6.58
C HIS A 64 -5.25 5.60 -7.66
N ASN A 65 -5.10 6.86 -7.26
CA ASN A 65 -5.06 7.95 -8.22
C ASN A 65 -3.76 7.96 -9.03
N GLN A 66 -2.63 7.62 -8.42
CA GLN A 66 -1.37 7.46 -9.14
C GLN A 66 -1.41 6.16 -9.96
N GLY A 67 -1.08 6.25 -11.23
CA GLY A 67 -1.02 5.11 -12.14
C GLY A 67 -2.35 4.38 -12.39
N HIS A 68 -3.46 4.84 -11.77
CA HIS A 68 -4.80 4.24 -11.89
C HIS A 68 -4.85 2.74 -11.57
N VAL A 69 -3.96 2.26 -10.69
CA VAL A 69 -3.83 0.85 -10.32
C VAL A 69 -4.90 0.46 -9.29
N GLN A 70 -5.63 -0.63 -9.56
CA GLN A 70 -6.48 -1.23 -8.55
C GLN A 70 -5.61 -1.94 -7.51
N TYR A 71 -6.13 -2.07 -6.30
CA TYR A 71 -5.40 -2.64 -5.19
C TYR A 71 -6.31 -3.39 -4.21
N THR A 72 -5.72 -4.33 -3.51
CA THR A 72 -6.24 -4.91 -2.27
C THR A 72 -5.07 -5.22 -1.34
N TYR A 73 -5.14 -4.77 -0.11
CA TYR A 73 -4.13 -5.02 0.92
C TYR A 73 -4.60 -6.10 1.88
N PHE A 74 -3.69 -6.99 2.20
CA PHE A 74 -3.89 -8.10 3.13
C PHE A 74 -2.85 -8.07 4.23
N ARG A 75 -3.17 -8.72 5.35
CA ARG A 75 -2.17 -9.09 6.35
C ARG A 75 -1.85 -10.57 6.20
N ASP A 76 -0.55 -10.89 6.19
CA ASP A 76 -0.10 -12.27 6.30
C ASP A 76 -0.19 -12.77 7.75
N PRO A 77 0.02 -14.07 8.01
CA PRO A 77 -0.03 -14.63 9.38
C PRO A 77 0.97 -14.01 10.34
N ASP A 78 2.10 -13.48 9.84
CA ASP A 78 3.11 -12.79 10.64
C ASP A 78 2.75 -11.31 10.87
N GLY A 79 1.64 -10.85 10.29
CA GLY A 79 1.14 -9.49 10.38
C GLY A 79 1.82 -8.50 9.43
N HIS A 80 2.62 -8.96 8.48
CA HIS A 80 3.15 -8.08 7.44
C HIS A 80 2.05 -7.72 6.44
N ARG A 81 2.15 -6.53 5.88
CA ARG A 81 1.22 -6.10 4.84
C ARG A 81 1.72 -6.53 3.48
N CYS A 82 0.86 -7.14 2.70
CA CYS A 82 1.07 -7.36 1.29
C CYS A 82 -0.07 -6.73 0.49
N GLU A 83 0.25 -6.33 -0.72
CA GLU A 83 -0.69 -5.79 -1.69
C GLU A 83 -0.85 -6.76 -2.84
N ILE A 84 -2.06 -6.92 -3.33
CA ILE A 84 -2.34 -7.61 -4.59
C ILE A 84 -2.87 -6.57 -5.56
N ILE A 85 -2.21 -6.46 -6.70
CA ILE A 85 -2.58 -5.57 -7.78
C ILE A 85 -2.78 -6.37 -9.08
N PRO A 86 -3.72 -6.00 -9.94
CA PRO A 86 -3.77 -6.55 -11.28
C PRO A 86 -2.60 -6.00 -12.10
N GLU A 87 -2.33 -6.60 -13.25
CA GLU A 87 -1.32 -6.09 -14.16
C GLU A 87 -1.58 -4.59 -14.46
N SER A 88 -0.59 -3.78 -14.14
CA SER A 88 -0.69 -2.33 -14.33
C SER A 88 -0.63 -1.95 -15.81
N PRO A 89 -1.25 -0.83 -16.21
CA PRO A 89 -1.04 -0.28 -17.54
C PRO A 89 0.46 -0.11 -17.83
N LYS A 90 0.89 -0.58 -18.98
CA LYS A 90 2.27 -0.43 -19.40
C LYS A 90 2.57 1.03 -19.71
N GLN A 91 3.70 1.50 -19.26
CA GLN A 91 4.21 2.84 -19.54
C GLN A 91 5.43 2.75 -20.45
N MET A 92 5.59 3.74 -21.30
CA MET A 92 6.82 3.86 -22.08
C MET A 92 7.97 4.24 -21.15
N LEU A 93 9.06 3.48 -21.20
CA LEU A 93 10.30 3.87 -20.54
C LEU A 93 10.97 4.97 -21.34
N ASP A 94 10.90 6.16 -20.81
CA ASP A 94 11.61 7.33 -21.34
C ASP A 94 12.48 7.90 -20.22
N LEU A 95 13.80 7.75 -20.37
CA LEU A 95 14.76 8.22 -19.38
C LEU A 95 14.90 9.75 -19.35
N GLU A 96 14.44 10.43 -20.39
CA GLU A 96 14.42 11.89 -20.49
C GLU A 96 13.09 12.49 -19.98
N LEU A 97 12.14 11.63 -19.58
CA LEU A 97 10.85 12.10 -19.08
C LEU A 97 11.05 12.83 -17.75
N GLU A 98 10.62 14.08 -17.72
CA GLU A 98 10.62 14.85 -16.47
C GLU A 98 9.70 14.21 -15.41
N PRO A 99 10.13 14.19 -14.15
CA PRO A 99 9.32 13.66 -13.06
C PRO A 99 7.94 14.29 -13.00
N GLN A 100 6.90 13.49 -12.99
CA GLN A 100 5.53 13.98 -12.83
C GLN A 100 5.32 14.46 -11.39
N ARG A 101 4.94 15.74 -11.26
CA ARG A 101 4.59 16.32 -9.96
C ARG A 101 3.09 16.22 -9.73
N TRP A 102 2.75 15.77 -8.52
CA TRP A 102 1.37 15.68 -8.06
C TRP A 102 1.11 16.77 -7.01
N ASP A 103 0.07 17.54 -7.24
CA ASP A 103 -0.43 18.53 -6.30
C ASP A 103 -1.84 18.16 -5.82
N GLU A 104 -2.37 18.95 -4.89
CA GLU A 104 -3.69 18.71 -4.30
C GLU A 104 -4.81 18.80 -5.35
N ALA A 105 -4.69 19.65 -6.36
CA ALA A 105 -5.69 19.77 -7.42
C ALA A 105 -5.70 18.53 -8.30
N LYS A 106 -4.54 18.03 -8.70
CA LYS A 106 -4.41 16.76 -9.44
C LYS A 106 -4.93 15.60 -8.61
N ARG A 107 -4.62 15.54 -7.32
CA ARG A 107 -5.10 14.51 -6.42
C ARG A 107 -6.63 14.46 -6.35
N LYS A 108 -7.30 15.61 -6.28
CA LYS A 108 -8.76 15.71 -6.26
C LYS A 108 -9.42 15.39 -7.59
N ALA A 109 -8.73 15.63 -8.68
CA ALA A 109 -9.25 15.41 -10.04
C ALA A 109 -9.13 13.96 -10.54
N THR A 110 -8.53 13.08 -9.75
CA THR A 110 -8.26 11.71 -10.18
C THR A 110 -9.33 10.73 -9.72
N MET A 111 -9.43 9.59 -10.43
CA MET A 111 -10.40 8.52 -10.16
C MET A 111 -9.97 7.61 -8.99
N ASP A 112 -9.65 8.21 -7.85
CA ASP A 112 -9.41 7.44 -6.63
C ASP A 112 -10.75 6.99 -6.05
N TRP A 113 -10.88 5.71 -5.75
CA TRP A 113 -12.06 5.17 -5.10
C TRP A 113 -11.72 3.95 -4.25
N GLY A 114 -12.56 3.67 -3.29
CA GLY A 114 -12.43 2.58 -2.32
C GLY A 114 -12.75 3.06 -0.93
N TYR A 115 -12.74 2.16 0.04
CA TYR A 115 -12.89 2.55 1.43
C TYR A 115 -11.68 3.35 1.91
N PRO A 116 -11.89 4.35 2.75
CA PRO A 116 -10.79 5.07 3.40
C PRO A 116 -9.84 4.08 4.07
N ALA A 117 -8.54 4.37 3.99
CA ALA A 117 -7.56 3.58 4.69
C ALA A 117 -7.81 3.63 6.21
N PRO A 118 -7.79 2.48 6.91
CA PRO A 118 -7.87 2.49 8.38
C PRO A 118 -6.62 3.17 8.97
N GLN A 119 -6.72 3.67 10.19
CA GLN A 119 -5.61 4.39 10.82
C GLN A 119 -4.34 3.53 10.90
N CYS A 120 -4.47 2.23 11.18
CA CYS A 120 -3.33 1.31 11.21
C CYS A 120 -2.58 1.19 9.87
N TRP A 121 -3.22 1.51 8.75
CA TRP A 121 -2.57 1.53 7.45
C TRP A 121 -1.49 2.62 7.38
N TYR A 122 -1.68 3.73 8.06
CA TYR A 122 -0.71 4.84 8.12
C TYR A 122 0.34 4.63 9.21
N ASP A 123 -0.06 4.05 10.35
CA ASP A 123 0.76 3.99 11.53
C ASP A 123 1.65 2.75 11.59
N ASP A 124 1.20 1.65 10.97
CA ASP A 124 1.83 0.35 11.08
C ASP A 124 2.68 0.00 9.86
N ALA A 125 3.93 -0.35 10.11
CA ALA A 125 4.85 -0.86 9.11
C ALA A 125 5.90 -1.76 9.80
N SER A 126 6.42 -2.74 9.06
CA SER A 126 7.36 -3.71 9.60
C SER A 126 8.75 -3.10 9.79
N PRO A 127 9.35 -3.16 10.98
CA PRO A 127 10.73 -2.75 11.18
C PRO A 127 11.68 -3.72 10.47
N PHE A 128 12.84 -3.23 10.06
CA PHE A 128 13.91 -4.09 9.58
C PHE A 128 14.71 -4.63 10.77
N ALA A 129 15.01 -5.92 10.74
CA ALA A 129 15.83 -6.55 11.78
C ALA A 129 17.22 -5.90 11.85
N GLY A 130 17.65 -5.54 13.06
CA GLY A 130 18.97 -4.94 13.27
C GLY A 130 19.13 -3.50 12.76
N VAL A 131 18.03 -2.85 12.38
CA VAL A 131 18.04 -1.44 11.96
C VAL A 131 17.32 -0.60 12.98
N GLU A 132 18.09 0.27 13.66
CA GLU A 132 17.53 1.18 14.64
C GLU A 132 16.90 2.41 13.95
N PRO A 133 15.79 2.92 14.47
CA PRO A 133 15.21 4.17 13.99
C PRO A 133 16.17 5.34 14.21
N LYS A 134 16.03 6.39 13.41
CA LYS A 134 16.82 7.62 13.63
C LYS A 134 16.55 8.18 15.03
N PRO A 135 17.58 8.72 15.70
CA PRO A 135 17.40 9.35 17.02
C PRO A 135 16.25 10.36 17.03
N GLY A 136 15.41 10.29 18.05
CA GLY A 136 14.24 11.16 18.18
C GLY A 136 13.00 10.74 17.39
N MET A 137 13.10 9.67 16.58
CA MET A 137 11.93 9.09 15.93
C MET A 137 11.26 8.04 16.84
N VAL A 138 9.99 8.24 17.12
CA VAL A 138 9.16 7.19 17.69
C VAL A 138 8.66 6.33 16.52
N VAL A 139 9.13 5.10 16.46
CA VAL A 139 8.61 4.11 15.51
C VAL A 139 7.48 3.37 16.23
N PRO A 140 6.21 3.55 15.83
CA PRO A 140 5.14 2.71 16.36
C PRO A 140 5.49 1.24 16.13
N GLY A 141 5.38 0.44 17.16
CA GLY A 141 5.58 -1.00 17.00
C GLY A 141 4.57 -1.57 16.00
N ARG A 142 4.99 -2.62 15.31
CA ARG A 142 4.05 -3.38 14.48
C ARG A 142 2.96 -3.94 15.41
N ILE A 143 1.70 -3.69 15.06
CA ILE A 143 0.60 -4.35 15.77
C ILE A 143 0.58 -5.83 15.40
N SER A 144 0.32 -6.70 16.38
CA SER A 144 0.11 -8.11 16.09
C SER A 144 -1.17 -8.32 15.29
N LEU A 145 -1.28 -9.47 14.62
CA LEU A 145 -2.52 -9.85 13.95
C LEU A 145 -3.71 -9.82 14.91
N GLU A 146 -3.53 -10.30 16.14
CA GLU A 146 -4.56 -10.29 17.17
C GLU A 146 -5.00 -8.86 17.52
N GLN A 147 -4.06 -7.95 17.72
CA GLN A 147 -4.35 -6.52 17.95
C GLN A 147 -5.09 -5.87 16.78
N TYR A 148 -4.68 -6.21 15.56
CA TYR A 148 -5.34 -5.73 14.36
C TYR A 148 -6.81 -6.20 14.27
N LEU A 149 -7.05 -7.49 14.47
CA LEU A 149 -8.40 -8.07 14.46
C LEU A 149 -9.27 -7.50 15.59
N ALA A 150 -8.71 -7.35 16.80
CA ALA A 150 -9.41 -6.74 17.93
C ALA A 150 -9.78 -5.26 17.65
N ALA A 151 -8.91 -4.51 17.00
CA ALA A 151 -9.18 -3.12 16.64
C ALA A 151 -10.30 -3.02 15.58
N ARG A 152 -10.39 -3.97 14.67
CA ARG A 152 -11.48 -4.02 13.67
C ARG A 152 -12.82 -4.41 14.29
N ALA A 153 -12.83 -5.38 15.18
CA ALA A 153 -14.05 -5.85 15.85
C ALA A 153 -14.74 -4.74 16.69
N LYS A 154 -13.99 -3.76 17.18
CA LYS A 154 -14.53 -2.62 17.95
C LYS A 154 -15.22 -1.56 17.08
N LYS A 155 -15.08 -1.61 15.77
CA LYS A 155 -15.62 -0.60 14.82
C LYS A 155 -16.86 -1.11 14.07
N GLY A 156 -17.25 -2.33 14.24
CA GLY A 156 -18.50 -2.95 13.77
C GLY A 156 -19.54 -2.97 14.88
#